data_8784fbaf74054e22b77401beff6d2c53
#
_entry.id   8784fbaf74054e22b77401beff6d2c53
#
_cell.length_a   1.000
_cell.length_b   1.000
_cell.length_c   1.000
_cell.angle_alpha   90.00
_cell.angle_beta   90.00
_cell.angle_gamma   90.00
#
_symmetry.space_group_name_H-M   'P 1'
#
loop_
_entity.id
_entity.type
_entity.pdbx_description
1 polymer ?
#
loop_
_entity_poly.entity_id
_entity_poly.type
_entity_poly.pdbx_seq_one_letter_code
_entity_poly.pdbx_strand_id
1 'polypeptide(L)'
;MSTEEETFSLSRSTHGASEVVSLAGELDMVHAPTVAETLDALSDSERPLIVDLTELTFIDSSGIHAILRPRPQNGTVLLVCPPGNIHRVLSVTKIDRVLSVYESLPDALAAVE
;
A
#
# COMPACT_ATOMS: atom_id res chain seq x y z
N MET A 1 11.28 -14.89 22.02
CA MET A 1 11.29 -14.67 21.45
C MET A 1 11.11 -14.45 20.61
N SER A 2 10.98 -14.34 20.37
CA SER A 2 10.77 -14.14 19.56
C SER A 2 10.84 -13.95 18.70
N THR A 3 10.71 -14.05 18.42
CA THR A 3 10.76 -13.88 17.64
C THR A 3 10.74 -13.46 16.89
N GLU A 4 10.50 -13.55 16.88
CA GLU A 4 10.60 -13.38 16.13
C GLU A 4 10.56 -12.73 15.21
N GLU A 5 10.66 -13.11 14.92
CA GLU A 5 10.92 -12.29 13.90
C GLU A 5 9.75 -11.99 13.14
N GLU A 6 9.38 -10.71 12.97
CA GLU A 6 8.29 -10.33 12.09
C GLU A 6 8.78 -10.30 10.69
N THR A 7 8.17 -11.11 9.80
CA THR A 7 8.44 -11.03 8.37
C THR A 7 7.60 -9.95 7.69
N PHE A 8 6.64 -9.38 8.41
CA PHE A 8 5.73 -8.36 7.87
C PHE A 8 5.29 -7.41 8.96
N SER A 9 5.13 -6.13 8.61
CA SER A 9 4.52 -5.16 9.51
C SER A 9 3.68 -4.17 8.72
N LEU A 10 2.70 -3.59 9.42
CA LEU A 10 1.80 -2.60 8.86
C LEU A 10 1.67 -1.46 9.87
N SER A 11 1.78 -0.23 9.40
CA SER A 11 1.55 0.92 10.27
C SER A 11 0.66 1.92 9.54
N ARG A 12 -0.03 2.75 10.34
CA ARG A 12 -0.94 3.76 9.81
C ARG A 12 -0.53 5.12 10.34
N SER A 13 -0.67 6.13 9.50
CA SER A 13 -0.42 7.50 9.91
C SER A 13 -1.30 8.44 9.09
N THR A 14 -1.39 9.69 9.54
CA THR A 14 -2.15 10.71 8.84
C THR A 14 -1.19 11.84 8.48
N HIS A 15 -1.21 12.24 7.22
CA HIS A 15 -0.36 13.32 6.71
C HIS A 15 -1.27 14.33 6.03
N GLY A 16 -1.53 15.46 6.71
CA GLY A 16 -2.46 16.45 6.18
C GLY A 16 -3.85 15.83 6.02
N ALA A 17 -4.36 15.83 4.80
CA ALA A 17 -5.68 15.26 4.51
C ALA A 17 -5.60 13.78 4.15
N SER A 18 -4.40 13.18 4.11
CA SER A 18 -4.23 11.84 3.60
C SER A 18 -4.04 10.82 4.71
N GLU A 19 -4.61 9.62 4.52
CA GLU A 19 -4.30 8.45 5.33
C GLU A 19 -3.17 7.71 4.64
N VAL A 20 -2.15 7.30 5.41
CA VAL A 20 -1.02 6.55 4.87
C VAL A 20 -0.93 5.22 5.58
N VAL A 21 -0.94 4.13 4.80
CA VAL A 21 -0.72 2.78 5.30
C VAL A 21 0.62 2.33 4.77
N SER A 22 1.57 2.09 5.66
CA SER A 22 2.92 1.68 5.27
C SER A 22 3.09 0.20 5.54
N LEU A 23 3.58 -0.52 4.54
CA LEU A 23 3.78 -1.96 4.60
C LEU A 23 5.27 -2.26 4.51
N ALA A 24 5.75 -3.19 5.31
CA ALA A 24 7.16 -3.57 5.33
C ALA A 24 7.28 -5.08 5.37
N GLY A 25 8.30 -5.61 4.70
CA GLY A 25 8.59 -7.03 4.73
C GLY A 25 7.89 -7.79 3.62
N GLU A 26 7.37 -8.97 3.94
CA GLU A 26 6.82 -9.89 2.96
C GLU A 26 5.29 -9.91 3.04
N LEU A 27 4.65 -9.45 1.98
CA LEU A 27 3.19 -9.44 1.91
C LEU A 27 2.73 -10.65 1.10
N ASP A 28 2.35 -11.69 1.81
CA ASP A 28 1.92 -12.96 1.23
C ASP A 28 0.52 -13.31 1.72
N MET A 29 0.08 -14.55 1.43
CA MET A 29 -1.27 -14.98 1.76
C MET A 29 -1.55 -14.97 3.25
N VAL A 30 -0.50 -15.07 4.10
CA VAL A 30 -0.69 -15.06 5.55
C VAL A 30 -1.09 -13.67 6.02
N HIS A 31 -0.50 -12.64 5.44
CA HIS A 31 -0.69 -11.26 5.90
C HIS A 31 -1.66 -10.44 5.04
N ALA A 32 -1.99 -10.94 3.85
CA ALA A 32 -2.91 -10.23 2.96
C ALA A 32 -4.27 -9.94 3.60
N PRO A 33 -4.87 -10.85 4.39
CA PRO A 33 -6.16 -10.51 5.02
C PRO A 33 -6.08 -9.31 5.96
N THR A 34 -4.98 -9.16 6.71
CA THR A 34 -4.82 -8.01 7.59
C THR A 34 -4.77 -6.72 6.78
N VAL A 35 -4.04 -6.73 5.67
CA VAL A 35 -3.96 -5.57 4.80
C VAL A 35 -5.35 -5.25 4.23
N ALA A 36 -6.04 -6.27 3.73
CA ALA A 36 -7.37 -6.07 3.14
C ALA A 36 -8.34 -5.47 4.15
N GLU A 37 -8.34 -5.97 5.38
CA GLU A 37 -9.23 -5.46 6.42
C GLU A 37 -8.92 -4.01 6.75
N THR A 38 -7.63 -3.68 6.85
CA THR A 38 -7.22 -2.31 7.16
C THR A 38 -7.65 -1.36 6.05
N LEU A 39 -7.41 -1.75 4.80
CA LEU A 39 -7.75 -0.88 3.67
C LEU A 39 -9.26 -0.78 3.49
N ASP A 40 -10.01 -1.86 3.74
CA ASP A 40 -11.47 -1.81 3.68
C ASP A 40 -12.01 -0.84 4.75
N ALA A 41 -11.45 -0.87 5.94
CA ALA A 41 -11.89 0.03 7.01
C ALA A 41 -11.66 1.49 6.63
N LEU A 42 -10.58 1.77 5.87
CA LEU A 42 -10.28 3.13 5.44
C LEU A 42 -11.07 3.54 4.21
N SER A 43 -11.76 2.60 3.56
CA SER A 43 -12.58 2.92 2.39
C SER A 43 -13.76 3.81 2.74
N ASP A 44 -14.18 3.83 4.00
CA ASP A 44 -15.25 4.70 4.45
C ASP A 44 -14.78 6.12 4.70
N SER A 45 -13.48 6.36 4.64
CA SER A 45 -12.90 7.67 4.88
C SER A 45 -13.08 8.54 3.64
N GLU A 46 -13.23 9.86 3.83
CA GLU A 46 -13.23 10.79 2.72
C GLU A 46 -11.84 11.25 2.35
N ARG A 47 -10.84 10.74 3.05
CA ARG A 47 -9.45 11.14 2.82
C ARG A 47 -8.82 10.35 1.70
N PRO A 48 -7.89 10.94 0.95
CA PRO A 48 -7.08 10.15 0.04
C PRO A 48 -6.32 9.08 0.80
N LEU A 49 -6.16 7.92 0.19
CA LEU A 49 -5.46 6.79 0.80
C LEU A 49 -4.17 6.55 0.03
N ILE A 50 -3.06 6.56 0.75
CA ILE A 50 -1.74 6.28 0.18
C ILE A 50 -1.23 5.00 0.80
N VAL A 51 -0.90 4.02 -0.04
CA VAL A 51 -0.31 2.76 0.41
C VAL A 51 1.17 2.82 0.08
N ASP A 52 2.00 2.83 1.12
CA ASP A 52 3.45 3.01 0.96
C ASP A 52 4.14 1.66 1.01
N LEU A 53 4.71 1.27 -0.12
CA LEU A 53 5.38 -0.01 -0.30
C LEU A 53 6.90 0.11 -0.25
N THR A 54 7.42 1.25 0.23
CA THR A 54 8.87 1.51 0.20
C THR A 54 9.67 0.41 0.88
N GLU A 55 9.17 -0.11 2.00
CA GLU A 55 9.89 -1.11 2.79
C GLU A 55 9.45 -2.54 2.49
N LEU A 56 8.61 -2.72 1.48
CA LEU A 56 8.14 -4.05 1.11
C LEU A 56 9.25 -4.76 0.34
N THR A 57 9.51 -6.02 0.67
CA THR A 57 10.55 -6.80 0.01
C THR A 57 10.00 -7.95 -0.83
N PHE A 58 8.73 -8.32 -0.63
CA PHE A 58 8.09 -9.39 -1.37
C PHE A 58 6.59 -9.15 -1.43
N ILE A 59 5.98 -9.50 -2.55
CA ILE A 59 4.52 -9.45 -2.70
C ILE A 59 4.10 -10.56 -3.65
N ASP A 60 3.02 -11.27 -3.28
CA ASP A 60 2.45 -12.28 -4.16
C ASP A 60 1.05 -11.83 -4.61
N SER A 61 0.34 -12.71 -5.33
CA SER A 61 -0.96 -12.36 -5.87
C SER A 61 -1.99 -12.03 -4.78
N SER A 62 -1.88 -12.67 -3.62
CA SER A 62 -2.78 -12.36 -2.51
C SER A 62 -2.57 -10.92 -2.03
N GLY A 63 -1.31 -10.49 -1.93
CA GLY A 63 -0.99 -9.14 -1.53
C GLY A 63 -1.46 -8.13 -2.58
N ILE A 64 -1.27 -8.45 -3.84
CA ILE A 64 -1.73 -7.58 -4.93
C ILE A 64 -3.24 -7.38 -4.85
N HIS A 65 -4.01 -8.46 -4.64
CA HIS A 65 -5.46 -8.36 -4.53
C HIS A 65 -5.86 -7.52 -3.33
N ALA A 66 -5.13 -7.64 -2.21
CA ALA A 66 -5.42 -6.85 -1.02
C ALA A 66 -5.22 -5.36 -1.30
N ILE A 67 -4.17 -5.01 -2.03
CA ILE A 67 -3.88 -3.61 -2.34
C ILE A 67 -4.93 -3.03 -3.29
N LEU A 68 -5.48 -3.85 -4.18
CA LEU A 68 -6.45 -3.38 -5.17
C LEU A 68 -7.87 -3.22 -4.62
N ARG A 69 -8.13 -3.67 -3.40
CA ARG A 69 -9.49 -3.67 -2.86
C ARG A 69 -10.06 -2.30 -2.46
N PRO A 70 -9.26 -1.37 -1.90
CA PRO A 70 -9.87 -0.16 -1.33
C PRO A 70 -10.51 0.74 -2.38
N ARG A 71 -11.62 1.33 -2.00
CA ARG A 71 -12.33 2.30 -2.84
C ARG A 71 -12.84 3.41 -1.92
N PRO A 72 -11.93 4.33 -1.48
CA PRO A 72 -12.35 5.42 -0.62
C PRO A 72 -13.40 6.29 -1.29
N GLN A 73 -14.20 6.97 -0.49
CA GLN A 73 -15.32 7.73 -1.01
C GLN A 73 -14.89 8.83 -1.98
N ASN A 74 -13.71 9.41 -1.77
CA ASN A 74 -13.21 10.41 -2.71
C ASN A 74 -12.54 9.77 -3.93
N GLY A 75 -12.44 8.44 -3.95
CA GLY A 75 -11.93 7.72 -5.10
C GLY A 75 -10.43 7.79 -5.30
N THR A 76 -9.68 8.35 -4.37
CA THR A 76 -8.24 8.53 -4.54
C THR A 76 -7.47 7.48 -3.76
N VAL A 77 -6.77 6.61 -4.48
CA VAL A 77 -5.85 5.62 -3.92
C VAL A 77 -4.55 5.75 -4.68
N LEU A 78 -3.46 6.01 -3.96
CA LEU A 78 -2.13 6.15 -4.56
C LEU A 78 -1.20 5.13 -3.94
N LEU A 79 -0.21 4.70 -4.72
CA LEU A 79 0.85 3.80 -4.23
C LEU A 79 2.16 4.57 -4.22
N VAL A 80 2.99 4.26 -3.23
CA VAL A 80 4.38 4.72 -3.19
C VAL A 80 5.25 3.48 -3.32
N CYS A 81 6.09 3.46 -4.36
CA CYS A 81 6.95 2.31 -4.62
C CYS A 81 8.18 2.79 -5.38
N PRO A 82 9.34 2.85 -4.71
CA PRO A 82 10.58 3.22 -5.41
C PRO A 82 10.94 2.18 -6.46
N PRO A 83 11.82 2.52 -7.41
CA PRO A 83 12.28 1.54 -8.38
C PRO A 83 12.89 0.33 -7.70
N GLY A 84 12.64 -0.86 -8.23
CA GLY A 84 13.17 -2.09 -7.68
C GLY A 84 12.26 -3.27 -7.99
N ASN A 85 12.42 -4.35 -7.22
CA ASN A 85 11.70 -5.61 -7.48
C ASN A 85 10.19 -5.45 -7.34
N ILE A 86 9.73 -4.76 -6.31
CA ILE A 86 8.29 -4.59 -6.11
C ILE A 86 7.71 -3.73 -7.23
N HIS A 87 8.41 -2.66 -7.60
CA HIS A 87 7.97 -1.83 -8.70
C HIS A 87 7.83 -2.63 -9.99
N ARG A 88 8.77 -3.54 -10.23
CA ARG A 88 8.72 -4.41 -11.41
C ARG A 88 7.48 -5.30 -11.39
N VAL A 89 7.14 -5.84 -10.21
CA VAL A 89 5.92 -6.66 -10.09
C VAL A 89 4.69 -5.83 -10.43
N LEU A 90 4.64 -4.59 -9.96
CA LEU A 90 3.50 -3.71 -10.27
C LEU A 90 3.41 -3.44 -11.76
N SER A 91 4.54 -3.28 -12.43
CA SER A 91 4.55 -3.03 -13.87
C SER A 91 4.13 -4.26 -14.67
N VAL A 92 4.67 -5.43 -14.31
CA VAL A 92 4.37 -6.67 -15.02
C VAL A 92 2.90 -7.04 -14.87
N THR A 93 2.34 -6.81 -13.69
CA THR A 93 0.92 -7.11 -13.43
C THR A 93 0.00 -5.98 -13.88
N LYS A 94 0.57 -4.88 -14.39
CA LYS A 94 -0.17 -3.73 -14.93
C LYS A 94 -0.98 -2.99 -13.87
N ILE A 95 -0.60 -3.12 -12.61
CA ILE A 95 -1.25 -2.37 -11.54
C ILE A 95 -0.98 -0.88 -11.70
N ASP A 96 0.20 -0.52 -12.22
CA ASP A 96 0.55 0.87 -12.45
C ASP A 96 -0.34 1.53 -13.51
N ARG A 97 -1.17 0.77 -14.21
CA ARG A 97 -2.18 1.32 -15.12
C ARG A 97 -3.52 1.55 -14.44
N VAL A 98 -3.71 0.94 -13.28
CA VAL A 98 -4.97 1.03 -12.53
C VAL A 98 -4.83 2.04 -11.40
N LEU A 99 -3.69 2.04 -10.72
CA LEU A 99 -3.41 2.94 -9.62
C LEU A 99 -2.18 3.77 -9.95
N SER A 100 -2.19 5.03 -9.52
CA SER A 100 -1.03 5.90 -9.71
C SER A 100 0.08 5.48 -8.76
N VAL A 101 1.29 5.36 -9.27
CA VAL A 101 2.46 4.92 -8.49
C VAL A 101 3.47 6.06 -8.46
N TYR A 102 3.90 6.44 -7.27
CA TYR A 102 4.89 7.49 -7.05
C TYR A 102 6.13 6.87 -6.43
N GLU A 103 7.29 7.47 -6.67
CA GLU A 103 8.54 6.88 -6.19
C GLU A 103 8.83 7.21 -4.74
N SER A 104 8.17 8.23 -4.19
CA SER A 104 8.40 8.62 -2.79
C SER A 104 7.11 9.12 -2.18
N LEU A 105 7.06 9.06 -0.84
CA LEU A 105 5.90 9.58 -0.12
C LEU A 105 5.69 11.08 -0.35
N PRO A 106 6.75 11.92 -0.32
CA PRO A 106 6.54 13.33 -0.62
C PRO A 106 5.91 13.58 -1.99
N ASP A 107 6.30 12.80 -3.01
CA ASP A 107 5.70 12.95 -4.33
C ASP A 107 4.21 12.61 -4.31
N ALA A 108 3.84 11.54 -3.63
CA ALA A 108 2.44 11.14 -3.55
C ALA A 108 1.63 12.17 -2.77
N LEU A 109 2.18 12.69 -1.68
CA LEU A 109 1.49 13.71 -0.89
C LEU A 109 1.27 14.98 -1.70
N ALA A 110 2.26 15.38 -2.51
CA ALA A 110 2.11 16.56 -3.35
C ALA A 110 0.99 16.36 -4.40
N ALA A 111 0.78 15.14 -4.85
CA ALA A 111 -0.22 14.86 -5.87
C ALA A 111 -1.65 15.00 -5.36
N VAL A 112 -1.88 14.90 -4.06
CA VAL A 112 -3.22 14.98 -3.47
C VAL A 112 -3.51 16.30 -2.79
N GLU A 113 -2.54 17.20 -2.77
CA GLU A 113 -2.74 18.52 -2.18
C GLU A 113 -3.34 19.51 -3.14
#